data_d15a0d9786894b91dcb9d0c741f76cbf
#
_entry.id   d15a0d9786894b91dcb9d0c741f76cbf
#
_cell.length_a   1.000
_cell.length_b   1.000
_cell.length_c   1.000
_cell.angle_alpha   90.00
_cell.angle_beta   90.00
_cell.angle_gamma   90.00
#
_symmetry.space_group_name_H-M   'P 1'
#
loop_
_entity.id
_entity.type
_entity.pdbx_description
1 polymer ?
#
loop_
_entity_poly.entity_id
_entity_poly.type
_entity_poly.pdbx_seq_one_letter_code
_entity_poly.pdbx_strand_id
1 'polypeptide(L)'
;FGHARMDLKLDIIFPEEHTEKKYPCIVWICGGGWLSMDKSVHMAYLSKLALEGFVVASVQYRTSNEASYPSQIQDVKAGIRYLKAHSERYHIDIERIGIMGDSAGGYLTAMAAFDNDKSLDVGAYLDCSSEVKAACMWYPPTNLAKLMNANPVSAEKLMLGAELSNKKSALESSPVNFVSENLPASLIIHGTNDN
;
A
#
# COMPACT_ATOMS: atom_id res chain seq x y z
N PHE A 1 7.49 10.19 -8.36
CA PHE A 1 7.68 8.83 -8.91
C PHE A 1 6.43 8.30 -9.65
N GLY A 2 5.64 8.96 -10.29
CA GLY A 2 4.53 8.48 -11.10
C GLY A 2 4.25 9.42 -12.26
N HIS A 3 3.50 8.99 -13.26
CA HIS A 3 3.00 9.83 -14.35
C HIS A 3 1.77 10.66 -13.93
N ALA A 4 1.57 10.85 -12.62
CA ALA A 4 0.55 11.75 -12.10
C ALA A 4 0.92 13.20 -12.47
N ARG A 5 -0.10 14.05 -12.68
CA ARG A 5 0.09 15.51 -12.85
C ARG A 5 0.70 16.17 -11.59
N MET A 6 0.83 15.43 -10.51
CA MET A 6 1.46 15.85 -9.26
C MET A 6 2.55 14.85 -8.88
N ASP A 7 3.65 15.36 -8.34
CA ASP A 7 4.69 14.52 -7.73
C ASP A 7 4.15 13.92 -6.43
N LEU A 8 3.99 12.60 -6.39
CA LEU A 8 3.66 11.89 -5.18
C LEU A 8 4.83 11.98 -4.19
N LYS A 9 4.51 12.15 -2.92
CA LYS A 9 5.48 12.37 -1.85
C LYS A 9 5.50 11.19 -0.88
N LEU A 10 6.56 11.11 -0.12
CA LEU A 10 6.67 10.21 1.03
C LEU A 10 7.36 10.93 2.19
N ASP A 11 7.06 10.49 3.40
CA ASP A 11 7.77 10.90 4.61
C ASP A 11 8.55 9.69 5.15
N ILE A 12 9.75 9.92 5.65
CA ILE A 12 10.59 8.85 6.21
C ILE A 12 10.94 9.20 7.65
N ILE A 13 10.77 8.21 8.54
CA ILE A 13 11.30 8.23 9.90
C ILE A 13 12.47 7.26 9.95
N PHE A 14 13.59 7.72 10.46
CA PHE A 14 14.78 6.92 10.63
C PHE A 14 14.91 6.41 12.08
N PRO A 15 15.56 5.27 12.30
CA PRO A 15 16.01 4.88 13.62
C PRO A 15 16.88 5.97 14.28
N GLU A 16 16.90 6.00 15.60
CA GLU A 16 17.68 6.99 16.35
C GLU A 16 19.20 6.83 16.13
N GLU A 17 19.66 5.59 16.00
CA GLU A 17 21.06 5.30 15.72
C GLU A 17 21.34 5.42 14.20
N HIS A 18 22.03 6.48 13.82
CA HIS A 18 22.59 6.65 12.48
C HIS A 18 23.95 5.96 12.39
N THR A 19 23.95 4.72 11.93
CA THR A 19 25.16 3.96 11.64
C THR A 19 25.28 3.72 10.13
N GLU A 20 26.45 3.27 9.65
CA GLU A 20 26.65 2.77 8.27
C GLU A 20 25.78 1.53 7.96
N LYS A 21 25.04 1.03 8.93
CA LYS A 21 24.21 -0.17 8.85
C LYS A 21 22.96 0.11 8.03
N LYS A 22 22.55 -0.87 7.20
CA LYS A 22 21.24 -0.90 6.55
C LYS A 22 20.16 -1.47 7.49
N TYR A 23 18.99 -0.85 7.47
CA TYR A 23 17.86 -1.19 8.35
C TYR A 23 16.74 -1.85 7.55
N PRO A 24 15.95 -2.76 8.16
CA PRO A 24 14.69 -3.18 7.57
C PRO A 24 13.77 -1.97 7.38
N CYS A 25 12.93 -2.01 6.35
CA CYS A 25 12.02 -0.92 6.05
C CYS A 25 10.56 -1.36 6.13
N ILE A 26 9.72 -0.53 6.73
CA ILE A 26 8.26 -0.67 6.70
C ILE A 26 7.69 0.44 5.82
N VAL A 27 7.01 0.05 4.76
CA VAL A 27 6.26 0.95 3.89
C VAL A 27 4.85 1.07 4.46
N TRP A 28 4.47 2.25 4.94
CA TRP A 28 3.16 2.51 5.52
C TRP A 28 2.21 3.11 4.49
N ILE A 29 1.00 2.54 4.40
CA ILE A 29 -0.08 3.00 3.52
C ILE A 29 -1.28 3.39 4.37
N CYS A 30 -1.56 4.68 4.43
CA CYS A 30 -2.66 5.24 5.21
C CYS A 30 -4.02 4.95 4.56
N GLY A 31 -5.02 4.62 5.39
CA GLY A 31 -6.42 4.51 4.98
C GLY A 31 -7.07 5.87 4.65
N GLY A 32 -8.38 5.87 4.50
CA GLY A 32 -9.19 7.05 4.19
C GLY A 32 -10.23 6.80 3.09
N GLY A 33 -10.68 5.54 2.94
CA GLY A 33 -11.71 5.13 1.97
C GLY A 33 -11.30 5.38 0.51
N TRP A 34 -10.03 5.46 0.22
CA TRP A 34 -9.46 5.88 -1.08
C TRP A 34 -9.85 7.30 -1.52
N LEU A 35 -10.66 8.02 -0.74
CA LEU A 35 -11.19 9.37 -1.04
C LEU A 35 -10.32 10.47 -0.46
N SER A 36 -9.68 10.19 0.65
CA SER A 36 -8.71 11.06 1.31
C SER A 36 -7.46 10.27 1.68
N MET A 37 -6.35 10.96 1.75
CA MET A 37 -5.08 10.37 2.11
C MET A 37 -4.20 11.43 2.79
N ASP A 38 -3.83 11.17 4.02
CA ASP A 38 -2.86 11.98 4.74
C ASP A 38 -1.75 11.08 5.27
N LYS A 39 -0.58 11.14 4.64
CA LYS A 39 0.59 10.34 5.01
C LYS A 39 1.13 10.62 6.42
N SER A 40 0.70 11.71 7.07
CA SER A 40 1.08 12.04 8.44
C SER A 40 0.24 11.32 9.51
N VAL A 41 -0.89 10.76 9.13
CA VAL A 41 -1.75 9.98 10.03
C VAL A 41 -0.98 8.77 10.55
N HIS A 42 -1.12 8.50 11.85
CA HIS A 42 -0.42 7.43 12.58
C HIS A 42 1.10 7.60 12.75
N MET A 43 1.72 8.69 12.26
CA MET A 43 3.17 8.87 12.37
C MET A 43 3.68 8.79 13.82
N ALA A 44 2.90 9.23 14.81
CA ALA A 44 3.25 9.09 16.23
C ALA A 44 3.31 7.61 16.70
N TYR A 45 2.50 6.72 16.13
CA TYR A 45 2.61 5.28 16.38
C TYR A 45 3.73 4.64 15.59
N LEU A 46 3.90 5.07 14.34
CA LEU A 46 4.93 4.56 13.44
C LEU A 46 6.34 4.91 13.93
N SER A 47 6.51 6.03 14.64
CA SER A 47 7.79 6.38 15.26
C SER A 47 8.28 5.34 16.27
N LYS A 48 7.38 4.57 16.91
CA LYS A 48 7.77 3.46 17.78
C LYS A 48 8.48 2.36 17.02
N LEU A 49 8.08 2.10 15.77
CA LEU A 49 8.77 1.13 14.91
C LEU A 49 10.17 1.62 14.53
N ALA A 50 10.34 2.93 14.37
CA ALA A 50 11.66 3.49 14.13
C ALA A 50 12.58 3.33 15.36
N LEU A 51 12.05 3.48 16.58
CA LEU A 51 12.79 3.19 17.82
C LEU A 51 13.22 1.72 17.94
N GLU A 52 12.46 0.81 17.32
CA GLU A 52 12.81 -0.63 17.24
C GLU A 52 13.78 -0.95 16.08
N GLY A 53 14.31 0.07 15.41
CA GLY A 53 15.33 -0.11 14.38
C GLY A 53 14.81 -0.31 12.97
N PHE A 54 13.60 0.12 12.65
CA PHE A 54 13.07 0.13 11.29
C PHE A 54 13.17 1.53 10.65
N VAL A 55 13.51 1.60 9.38
CA VAL A 55 13.14 2.76 8.56
C VAL A 55 11.66 2.66 8.26
N VAL A 56 10.90 3.72 8.53
CA VAL A 56 9.46 3.74 8.25
C VAL A 56 9.18 4.79 7.18
N ALA A 57 8.61 4.38 6.06
CA ALA A 57 8.29 5.24 4.92
C ALA A 57 6.78 5.31 4.70
N SER A 58 6.14 6.44 5.02
CA SER A 58 4.74 6.68 4.71
C SER A 58 4.59 7.22 3.30
N VAL A 59 3.91 6.46 2.43
CA VAL A 59 3.85 6.71 0.98
C VAL A 59 2.49 7.28 0.59
N GLN A 60 2.52 8.36 -0.20
CA GLN A 60 1.33 8.95 -0.81
C GLN A 60 0.90 8.14 -2.03
N TYR A 61 -0.40 8.02 -2.24
CA TYR A 61 -1.03 7.48 -3.44
C TYR A 61 -2.15 8.41 -3.92
N ARG A 62 -2.52 8.34 -5.20
CA ARG A 62 -3.64 9.10 -5.75
C ARG A 62 -4.96 8.63 -5.15
N THR A 63 -5.78 9.58 -4.76
CA THR A 63 -7.15 9.30 -4.30
C THR A 63 -8.09 9.04 -5.49
N SER A 64 -9.29 8.53 -5.21
CA SER A 64 -10.33 8.27 -6.22
C SER A 64 -10.81 9.54 -6.93
N ASN A 65 -10.58 10.72 -6.33
CA ASN A 65 -10.87 12.01 -6.96
C ASN A 65 -9.84 12.39 -8.04
N GLU A 66 -8.67 11.76 -8.03
CA GLU A 66 -7.56 12.03 -8.94
C GLU A 66 -7.45 10.96 -10.03
N ALA A 67 -7.68 9.69 -9.66
CA ALA A 67 -7.64 8.57 -10.60
C ALA A 67 -8.38 7.35 -10.01
N SER A 68 -9.00 6.55 -10.88
CA SER A 68 -9.63 5.29 -10.49
C SER A 68 -8.63 4.12 -10.44
N TYR A 69 -9.10 2.98 -9.94
CA TYR A 69 -8.38 1.70 -10.00
C TYR A 69 -7.81 1.44 -11.42
N PRO A 70 -6.59 0.92 -11.53
CA PRO A 70 -5.70 0.44 -10.47
C PRO A 70 -4.65 1.47 -10.00
N SER A 71 -4.87 2.75 -10.26
CA SER A 71 -3.86 3.80 -10.07
C SER A 71 -3.28 3.86 -8.66
N GLN A 72 -4.09 3.61 -7.64
CA GLN A 72 -3.67 3.62 -6.24
C GLN A 72 -2.61 2.53 -5.97
N ILE A 73 -2.83 1.33 -6.49
CA ILE A 73 -1.92 0.20 -6.33
C ILE A 73 -0.62 0.46 -7.10
N GLN A 74 -0.73 0.99 -8.32
CA GLN A 74 0.43 1.36 -9.14
C GLN A 74 1.32 2.38 -8.43
N ASP A 75 0.72 3.35 -7.72
CA ASP A 75 1.45 4.37 -6.95
C ASP A 75 2.17 3.75 -5.75
N VAL A 76 1.51 2.87 -5.00
CA VAL A 76 2.12 2.14 -3.89
C VAL A 76 3.31 1.29 -4.36
N LYS A 77 3.15 0.52 -5.43
CA LYS A 77 4.22 -0.29 -6.02
C LYS A 77 5.38 0.58 -6.52
N ALA A 78 5.08 1.73 -7.13
CA ALA A 78 6.11 2.70 -7.54
C ALA A 78 6.86 3.30 -6.33
N GLY A 79 6.17 3.54 -5.21
CA GLY A 79 6.79 3.97 -3.95
C GLY A 79 7.78 2.94 -3.39
N ILE A 80 7.43 1.63 -3.43
CA ILE A 80 8.32 0.55 -3.02
C ILE A 80 9.57 0.52 -3.91
N ARG A 81 9.39 0.60 -5.25
CA ARG A 81 10.52 0.63 -6.18
C ARG A 81 11.42 1.86 -5.98
N TYR A 82 10.82 3.02 -5.72
CA TYR A 82 11.56 4.24 -5.39
C TYR A 82 12.45 4.06 -4.16
N LEU A 83 11.93 3.47 -3.09
CA LEU A 83 12.68 3.20 -1.87
C LEU A 83 13.85 2.23 -2.13
N LYS A 84 13.63 1.18 -2.93
CA LYS A 84 14.70 0.25 -3.33
C LYS A 84 15.78 0.93 -4.18
N ALA A 85 15.38 1.72 -5.17
CA ALA A 85 16.32 2.45 -6.03
C ALA A 85 17.17 3.47 -5.25
N HIS A 86 16.66 3.99 -4.13
CA HIS A 86 17.35 4.95 -3.27
C HIS A 86 17.78 4.36 -1.92
N SER A 87 17.91 3.04 -1.85
CA SER A 87 18.20 2.31 -0.61
C SER A 87 19.48 2.75 0.08
N GLU A 88 20.51 3.09 -0.67
CA GLU A 88 21.76 3.62 -0.12
C GLU A 88 21.54 4.96 0.60
N ARG A 89 20.79 5.86 -0.03
CA ARG A 89 20.47 7.19 0.54
C ARG A 89 19.69 7.09 1.84
N TYR A 90 18.82 6.08 1.95
CA TYR A 90 17.91 5.92 3.08
C TYR A 90 18.34 4.81 4.04
N HIS A 91 19.54 4.23 3.84
CA HIS A 91 20.07 3.12 4.64
C HIS A 91 19.10 1.93 4.74
N ILE A 92 18.38 1.62 3.65
CA ILE A 92 17.41 0.54 3.59
C ILE A 92 18.06 -0.76 3.13
N ASP A 93 17.79 -1.85 3.85
CA ASP A 93 18.05 -3.20 3.39
C ASP A 93 16.91 -3.66 2.47
N ILE A 94 17.19 -3.73 1.17
CA ILE A 94 16.19 -4.08 0.15
C ILE A 94 15.65 -5.51 0.29
N GLU A 95 16.36 -6.39 0.98
CA GLU A 95 15.92 -7.76 1.25
C GLU A 95 15.01 -7.86 2.47
N ARG A 96 14.83 -6.77 3.22
CA ARG A 96 14.00 -6.70 4.42
C ARG A 96 13.01 -5.55 4.36
N ILE A 97 12.21 -5.50 3.28
CA ILE A 97 11.12 -4.52 3.14
C ILE A 97 9.79 -5.22 3.40
N GLY A 98 9.04 -4.71 4.37
CA GLY A 98 7.64 -5.04 4.62
C GLY A 98 6.71 -3.90 4.24
N ILE A 99 5.44 -4.22 4.03
CA ILE A 99 4.38 -3.25 3.78
C ILE A 99 3.30 -3.35 4.85
N MET A 100 2.74 -2.22 5.28
CA MET A 100 1.74 -2.16 6.33
C MET A 100 0.72 -1.07 6.03
N GLY A 101 -0.55 -1.30 6.37
CA GLY A 101 -1.57 -0.28 6.16
C GLY A 101 -2.89 -0.61 6.83
N ASP A 102 -3.72 0.41 6.97
CA ASP A 102 -5.03 0.34 7.63
C ASP A 102 -6.18 0.57 6.65
N SER A 103 -7.34 -0.06 6.87
CA SER A 103 -8.57 0.17 6.10
C SER A 103 -8.34 0.13 4.58
N ALA A 104 -8.61 1.18 3.84
CA ALA A 104 -8.28 1.31 2.41
C ALA A 104 -6.78 1.14 2.13
N GLY A 105 -5.91 1.60 3.04
CA GLY A 105 -4.46 1.33 2.98
C GLY A 105 -4.13 -0.14 3.23
N GLY A 106 -4.89 -0.82 4.08
CA GLY A 106 -4.81 -2.27 4.29
C GLY A 106 -5.17 -3.05 3.01
N TYR A 107 -6.19 -2.62 2.28
CA TYR A 107 -6.51 -3.15 0.96
C TYR A 107 -5.34 -2.94 -0.03
N LEU A 108 -4.81 -1.73 -0.11
CA LEU A 108 -3.69 -1.44 -1.00
C LEU A 108 -2.43 -2.22 -0.62
N THR A 109 -2.22 -2.44 0.67
CA THR A 109 -1.16 -3.31 1.21
C THR A 109 -1.32 -4.74 0.71
N ALA A 110 -2.52 -5.32 0.83
CA ALA A 110 -2.82 -6.66 0.35
C ALA A 110 -2.62 -6.76 -1.17
N MET A 111 -3.18 -5.82 -1.94
CA MET A 111 -3.07 -5.82 -3.40
C MET A 111 -1.62 -5.68 -3.87
N ALA A 112 -0.83 -4.80 -3.25
CA ALA A 112 0.58 -4.62 -3.62
C ALA A 112 1.45 -5.83 -3.25
N ALA A 113 1.12 -6.52 -2.15
CA ALA A 113 1.86 -7.69 -1.68
C ALA A 113 1.48 -9.00 -2.41
N PHE A 114 0.23 -9.11 -2.91
CA PHE A 114 -0.32 -10.32 -3.48
C PHE A 114 -0.32 -10.33 -5.01
N ASP A 115 -0.12 -9.18 -5.65
CA ASP A 115 0.01 -9.06 -7.12
C ASP A 115 1.37 -9.58 -7.60
N ASN A 116 1.39 -10.86 -7.98
CA ASN A 116 2.61 -11.56 -8.40
C ASN A 116 2.91 -11.39 -9.90
N ASP A 117 1.99 -10.93 -10.73
CA ASP A 117 2.16 -10.90 -12.18
C ASP A 117 2.85 -9.64 -12.70
N LYS A 118 3.11 -8.69 -11.83
CA LYS A 118 3.75 -7.39 -12.15
C LYS A 118 3.01 -6.53 -13.17
N SER A 119 1.79 -6.89 -13.54
CA SER A 119 0.98 -6.14 -14.50
C SER A 119 0.68 -4.72 -14.03
N LEU A 120 0.70 -4.52 -12.71
CA LEU A 120 0.50 -3.23 -12.06
C LEU A 120 1.82 -2.44 -11.82
N ASP A 121 2.96 -2.98 -12.23
CA ASP A 121 4.24 -2.27 -12.17
C ASP A 121 4.38 -1.33 -13.38
N VAL A 122 4.08 -0.05 -13.16
CA VAL A 122 4.15 1.00 -14.19
C VAL A 122 4.96 2.20 -13.70
N GLY A 123 5.39 3.05 -14.61
CA GLY A 123 6.06 4.31 -14.29
C GLY A 123 7.58 4.15 -14.13
N ALA A 124 8.17 4.77 -13.10
CA ALA A 124 9.61 4.83 -12.90
C ALA A 124 10.16 3.62 -12.14
N TYR A 125 11.50 3.43 -12.21
CA TYR A 125 12.26 2.41 -11.46
C TYR A 125 11.79 0.97 -11.74
N LEU A 126 11.46 0.64 -12.98
CA LEU A 126 10.98 -0.69 -13.37
C LEU A 126 12.09 -1.76 -13.36
N ASP A 127 13.34 -1.37 -13.25
CA ASP A 127 14.50 -2.21 -12.98
C ASP A 127 14.57 -2.69 -11.52
N CYS A 128 13.81 -2.05 -10.62
CA CYS A 128 13.64 -2.48 -9.23
C CYS A 128 12.35 -3.30 -9.07
N SER A 129 12.40 -4.37 -8.27
CA SER A 129 11.20 -5.14 -7.91
C SER A 129 10.31 -4.38 -6.92
N SER A 130 8.98 -4.46 -7.08
CA SER A 130 8.01 -3.97 -6.09
C SER A 130 7.65 -5.03 -5.03
N GLU A 131 8.23 -6.23 -5.08
CA GLU A 131 8.00 -7.31 -4.11
C GLU A 131 8.41 -6.91 -2.69
N VAL A 132 7.64 -7.39 -1.72
CA VAL A 132 7.89 -7.22 -0.29
C VAL A 132 8.03 -8.56 0.41
N LYS A 133 8.67 -8.60 1.57
CA LYS A 133 8.93 -9.85 2.32
C LYS A 133 7.87 -10.15 3.39
N ALA A 134 7.12 -9.14 3.80
CA ALA A 134 6.02 -9.28 4.76
C ALA A 134 4.94 -8.24 4.51
N ALA A 135 3.71 -8.57 4.87
CA ALA A 135 2.56 -7.66 4.79
C ALA A 135 1.77 -7.68 6.11
N CYS A 136 1.40 -6.50 6.61
CA CYS A 136 0.54 -6.37 7.79
C CYS A 136 -0.66 -5.48 7.45
N MET A 137 -1.84 -6.06 7.48
CA MET A 137 -3.08 -5.39 7.09
C MET A 137 -4.00 -5.21 8.29
N TRP A 138 -4.35 -3.97 8.59
CA TRP A 138 -5.30 -3.65 9.65
C TRP A 138 -6.69 -3.48 9.02
N TYR A 139 -7.65 -4.30 9.45
CA TYR A 139 -9.06 -4.28 9.00
C TYR A 139 -9.23 -3.97 7.50
N PRO A 140 -8.55 -4.75 6.62
CA PRO A 140 -8.57 -4.49 5.19
C PRO A 140 -9.92 -4.89 4.57
N PRO A 141 -10.46 -4.11 3.63
CA PRO A 141 -11.51 -4.58 2.74
C PRO A 141 -10.98 -5.70 1.83
N THR A 142 -11.29 -6.95 2.12
CA THR A 142 -10.77 -8.10 1.37
C THR A 142 -11.65 -8.56 0.22
N ASN A 143 -12.95 -8.20 0.24
CA ASN A 143 -13.92 -8.55 -0.81
C ASN A 143 -14.82 -7.34 -1.13
N LEU A 144 -14.43 -6.56 -2.12
CA LEU A 144 -15.15 -5.36 -2.52
C LEU A 144 -16.58 -5.65 -3.03
N ALA A 145 -16.80 -6.82 -3.65
CA ALA A 145 -18.12 -7.18 -4.14
C ALA A 145 -19.15 -7.41 -3.01
N LYS A 146 -18.69 -7.82 -1.82
CA LYS A 146 -19.55 -7.94 -0.62
C LYS A 146 -19.81 -6.58 0.01
N LEU A 147 -18.85 -5.67 -0.01
CA LEU A 147 -18.98 -4.32 0.54
C LEU A 147 -19.78 -3.39 -0.37
N MET A 148 -19.76 -3.66 -1.67
CA MET A 148 -20.47 -2.85 -2.66
C MET A 148 -21.97 -2.90 -2.44
N ASN A 149 -22.52 -1.84 -1.86
CA ASN A 149 -23.95 -1.67 -1.60
C ASN A 149 -24.68 -0.98 -2.77
N ALA A 150 -25.99 -0.73 -2.60
CA ALA A 150 -26.82 -0.04 -3.61
C ALA A 150 -26.48 1.47 -3.75
N ASN A 151 -25.71 2.05 -2.83
CA ASN A 151 -25.33 3.46 -2.90
C ASN A 151 -24.42 3.69 -4.11
N PRO A 152 -24.79 4.56 -5.06
CA PRO A 152 -23.97 4.82 -6.25
C PRO A 152 -22.65 5.53 -5.95
N VAL A 153 -22.55 6.18 -4.81
CA VAL A 153 -21.36 6.94 -4.36
C VAL A 153 -20.62 6.24 -3.21
N SER A 154 -20.70 4.91 -3.11
CA SER A 154 -19.89 4.20 -2.14
C SER A 154 -18.39 4.32 -2.48
N ALA A 155 -17.53 4.29 -1.46
CA ALA A 155 -16.09 4.46 -1.63
C ALA A 155 -15.49 3.45 -2.61
N GLU A 156 -15.97 2.19 -2.57
CA GLU A 156 -15.54 1.11 -3.46
C GLU A 156 -15.87 1.42 -4.92
N LYS A 157 -17.08 1.93 -5.20
CA LYS A 157 -17.50 2.30 -6.55
C LYS A 157 -16.72 3.50 -7.09
N LEU A 158 -16.47 4.48 -6.24
CA LEU A 158 -15.66 5.65 -6.61
C LEU A 158 -14.22 5.24 -6.90
N MET A 159 -13.65 4.34 -6.10
CA MET A 159 -12.30 3.83 -6.30
C MET A 159 -12.20 3.00 -7.60
N LEU A 160 -13.16 2.12 -7.85
CA LEU A 160 -13.18 1.31 -9.09
C LEU A 160 -13.41 2.17 -10.34
N GLY A 161 -14.16 3.27 -10.22
CA GLY A 161 -14.61 4.07 -11.37
C GLY A 161 -15.84 3.48 -12.06
N ALA A 162 -16.47 4.26 -12.92
CA ALA A 162 -17.77 3.93 -13.52
C ALA A 162 -17.79 2.59 -14.29
N GLU A 163 -16.73 2.31 -15.03
CA GLU A 163 -16.63 1.11 -15.88
C GLU A 163 -16.51 -0.20 -15.08
N LEU A 164 -15.84 -0.15 -13.92
CA LEU A 164 -15.58 -1.30 -13.06
C LEU A 164 -16.53 -1.38 -11.85
N SER A 165 -17.50 -0.47 -11.74
CA SER A 165 -18.45 -0.40 -10.62
C SER A 165 -19.55 -1.46 -10.70
N ASN A 166 -19.19 -2.71 -10.95
CA ASN A 166 -20.08 -3.86 -10.95
C ASN A 166 -19.50 -4.98 -10.05
N LYS A 167 -20.36 -5.89 -9.59
CA LYS A 167 -19.95 -6.94 -8.64
C LYS A 167 -18.86 -7.86 -9.17
N LYS A 168 -18.84 -8.14 -10.47
CA LYS A 168 -17.83 -9.00 -11.08
C LYS A 168 -16.46 -8.33 -11.01
N SER A 169 -16.33 -7.12 -11.53
CA SER A 169 -15.09 -6.37 -11.50
C SER A 169 -14.63 -6.06 -10.08
N ALA A 170 -15.57 -5.76 -9.17
CA ALA A 170 -15.26 -5.56 -7.76
C ALA A 170 -14.66 -6.83 -7.13
N LEU A 171 -15.18 -8.01 -7.46
CA LEU A 171 -14.61 -9.27 -7.00
C LEU A 171 -13.22 -9.49 -7.60
N GLU A 172 -13.07 -9.32 -8.92
CA GLU A 172 -11.79 -9.45 -9.62
C GLU A 172 -10.70 -8.51 -9.10
N SER A 173 -11.10 -7.33 -8.59
CA SER A 173 -10.21 -6.35 -7.96
C SER A 173 -10.08 -6.52 -6.44
N SER A 174 -10.49 -7.65 -5.88
CA SER A 174 -10.48 -7.91 -4.43
C SER A 174 -9.29 -8.75 -4.01
N PRO A 175 -8.61 -8.45 -2.90
CA PRO A 175 -7.47 -9.23 -2.41
C PRO A 175 -7.72 -10.73 -2.31
N VAL A 176 -8.95 -11.15 -2.01
CA VAL A 176 -9.32 -12.57 -1.91
C VAL A 176 -9.06 -13.36 -3.19
N ASN A 177 -9.03 -12.72 -4.35
CA ASN A 177 -8.73 -13.39 -5.64
C ASN A 177 -7.23 -13.51 -5.94
N PHE A 178 -6.38 -12.85 -5.15
CA PHE A 178 -4.93 -12.87 -5.33
C PHE A 178 -4.22 -13.79 -4.34
N VAL A 179 -4.99 -14.52 -3.51
CA VAL A 179 -4.44 -15.48 -2.55
C VAL A 179 -3.85 -16.67 -3.28
N SER A 180 -2.58 -16.95 -3.02
CA SER A 180 -1.82 -18.06 -3.59
C SER A 180 -0.82 -18.63 -2.58
N GLU A 181 -0.17 -19.75 -2.89
CA GLU A 181 0.82 -20.39 -2.02
C GLU A 181 2.14 -19.61 -1.89
N ASN A 182 2.41 -18.68 -2.80
CA ASN A 182 3.67 -17.94 -2.88
C ASN A 182 3.59 -16.51 -2.33
N LEU A 183 2.64 -16.25 -1.43
CA LEU A 183 2.50 -14.93 -0.81
C LEU A 183 3.59 -14.67 0.24
N PRO A 184 3.95 -13.39 0.47
CA PRO A 184 4.80 -13.04 1.58
C PRO A 184 4.13 -13.36 2.92
N ALA A 185 4.93 -13.50 3.99
CA ALA A 185 4.41 -13.64 5.34
C ALA A 185 3.40 -12.54 5.64
N SER A 186 2.17 -12.90 6.03
CA SER A 186 1.06 -11.97 6.13
C SER A 186 0.38 -12.01 7.49
N LEU A 187 0.14 -10.84 8.08
CA LEU A 187 -0.63 -10.65 9.31
C LEU A 187 -1.86 -9.81 9.00
N ILE A 188 -3.03 -10.31 9.38
CA ILE A 188 -4.29 -9.55 9.31
C ILE A 188 -4.78 -9.30 10.73
N ILE A 189 -5.06 -8.05 11.05
CA ILE A 189 -5.64 -7.61 12.32
C ILE A 189 -7.03 -7.05 12.03
N HIS A 190 -8.05 -7.60 12.67
CA HIS A 190 -9.45 -7.23 12.43
C HIS A 190 -10.25 -7.26 13.72
N GLY A 191 -11.16 -6.30 13.89
CA GLY A 191 -12.05 -6.27 15.04
C GLY A 191 -13.16 -7.32 14.92
N THR A 192 -13.55 -7.97 16.01
CA THR A 192 -14.58 -9.01 16.00
C THR A 192 -15.98 -8.49 15.68
N ASN A 193 -16.21 -7.17 15.82
CA ASN A 193 -17.48 -6.50 15.53
C ASN A 193 -17.41 -5.59 14.29
N ASP A 194 -16.35 -5.69 13.53
CA ASP A 194 -16.17 -4.99 12.27
C ASP A 194 -16.73 -5.88 11.15
N ASN A 195 -17.81 -5.44 10.47
CA ASN A 195 -18.60 -6.23 9.52
C ASN A 195 -18.17 -5.99 8.06
#